data_aeceab79a1f9e5cc253f771f3b298c84
#
_entry.id   aeceab79a1f9e5cc253f771f3b298c84
#
_cell.length_a   1.000
_cell.length_b   1.000
_cell.length_c   1.000
_cell.angle_alpha   90.00
_cell.angle_beta   90.00
_cell.angle_gamma   90.00
#
_symmetry.space_group_name_H-M   'P 1'
#
loop_
_entity.id
_entity.type
_entity.pdbx_description
1 polymer ?
#
loop_
_entity_poly.entity_id
_entity_poly.type
_entity_poly.pdbx_seq_one_letter_code
_entity_poly.pdbx_strand_id
1 'polypeptide(L)'
;MHTCTVNFASNLLTLTCSFVDTPEPENLLLIGENDSDIKIADFGFAKRCDKPNSLTTQCGTPGYVAPEILEGTPYDTRADMWSLGVIVYILLGGYPPFIEQNQRELFRKIRKGQYEFHEEYWGQISQDAKVLISSLLTVNPNKRLTSEESLTNKWINKDSAALAAQDLGVNLVQFKKFNAKRKFKGAVKAVIASNKMTSLGENFKQNL
;
A
#
# COMPACT_ATOMS: atom_id res chain seq x y z
N MET A 1 13.96 0.86 -15.75
CA MET A 1 13.07 0.50 -14.61
C MET A 1 13.23 1.42 -13.39
N HIS A 2 14.24 2.28 -13.32
CA HIS A 2 14.62 3.00 -12.09
C HIS A 2 14.10 4.45 -12.01
N THR A 3 13.71 5.06 -13.12
CA THR A 3 13.04 6.37 -13.15
C THR A 3 11.60 6.33 -12.63
N CYS A 4 11.01 5.15 -12.59
CA CYS A 4 9.62 4.92 -12.18
C CYS A 4 9.38 5.20 -10.68
N THR A 5 10.37 5.01 -9.81
CA THR A 5 10.16 5.05 -8.35
C THR A 5 10.00 6.48 -7.82
N VAL A 6 10.69 7.46 -8.40
CA VAL A 6 10.62 8.88 -7.95
C VAL A 6 9.35 9.54 -8.49
N ASN A 7 9.04 9.33 -9.77
CA ASN A 7 7.79 9.83 -10.36
C ASN A 7 6.57 9.16 -9.73
N PHE A 8 6.69 7.89 -9.32
CA PHE A 8 5.66 7.15 -8.62
C PHE A 8 5.29 7.83 -7.29
N ALA A 9 6.27 8.07 -6.43
CA ALA A 9 5.99 8.66 -5.12
C ALA A 9 5.41 10.08 -5.23
N SER A 10 5.93 10.94 -6.12
CA SER A 10 5.42 12.31 -6.29
C SER A 10 4.03 12.34 -6.91
N ASN A 11 3.73 11.49 -7.90
CA ASN A 11 2.39 11.41 -8.49
C ASN A 11 1.36 10.88 -7.48
N LEU A 12 1.70 9.83 -6.73
CA LEU A 12 0.83 9.26 -5.71
C LEU A 12 0.58 10.25 -4.56
N LEU A 13 1.62 10.97 -4.12
CA LEU A 13 1.52 12.00 -3.10
C LEU A 13 0.61 13.18 -3.50
N THR A 14 0.63 13.58 -4.76
CA THR A 14 -0.23 14.67 -5.26
C THR A 14 -1.72 14.28 -5.24
N LEU A 15 -2.03 12.99 -5.41
CA LEU A 15 -3.41 12.50 -5.46
C LEU A 15 -4.03 12.30 -4.06
N THR A 16 -3.23 12.10 -3.01
CA THR A 16 -3.73 11.88 -1.64
C THR A 16 -4.18 13.15 -0.90
N CYS A 17 -4.03 14.34 -1.49
CA CYS A 17 -4.31 15.61 -0.81
C CYS A 17 -5.80 15.94 -0.59
N SER A 18 -6.74 15.23 -1.21
CA SER A 18 -8.17 15.62 -1.13
C SER A 18 -9.15 14.46 -0.99
N PHE A 19 -8.71 13.23 -1.20
CA PHE A 19 -9.56 12.03 -1.14
C PHE A 19 -8.85 10.95 -0.33
N VAL A 20 -9.57 10.32 0.59
CA VAL A 20 -9.09 9.15 1.32
C VAL A 20 -9.63 7.91 0.64
N ASP A 21 -8.71 7.13 0.10
CA ASP A 21 -8.96 5.80 -0.44
C ASP A 21 -7.72 4.97 -0.12
N THR A 22 -7.83 3.95 0.70
CA THR A 22 -6.67 3.12 1.04
C THR A 22 -5.99 2.61 -0.24
N PRO A 23 -4.95 3.27 -0.77
CA PRO A 23 -4.33 2.86 -2.02
C PRO A 23 -3.73 1.47 -1.87
N GLU A 24 -3.98 0.64 -2.88
CA GLU A 24 -3.45 -0.71 -2.99
C GLU A 24 -2.64 -0.84 -4.29
N PRO A 25 -1.61 -1.68 -4.34
CA PRO A 25 -0.81 -1.85 -5.57
C PRO A 25 -1.63 -2.30 -6.78
N GLU A 26 -2.77 -2.98 -6.55
CA GLU A 26 -3.70 -3.41 -7.58
C GLU A 26 -4.37 -2.26 -8.32
N ASN A 27 -4.55 -1.15 -7.62
CA ASN A 27 -5.24 0.04 -8.12
C ASN A 27 -4.25 1.06 -8.73
N LEU A 28 -2.96 0.72 -8.78
CA LEU A 28 -1.92 1.55 -9.37
C LEU A 28 -1.60 1.05 -10.77
N LEU A 29 -2.06 1.80 -11.78
CA LEU A 29 -1.87 1.47 -13.20
C LEU A 29 -0.68 2.25 -13.76
N LEU A 30 0.30 1.54 -14.29
CA LEU A 30 1.42 2.13 -15.03
C LEU A 30 0.96 2.47 -16.46
N ILE A 31 1.35 3.65 -16.95
CA ILE A 31 0.93 4.16 -18.25
C ILE A 31 2.15 4.68 -19.00
N GLY A 32 2.07 4.57 -20.33
CA GLY A 32 3.11 5.05 -21.25
C GLY A 32 4.16 3.99 -21.57
N GLU A 33 4.95 4.27 -22.58
CA GLU A 33 5.98 3.34 -23.10
C GLU A 33 7.12 3.08 -22.10
N ASN A 34 7.33 4.00 -21.15
CA ASN A 34 8.41 3.94 -20.18
C ASN A 34 7.94 3.57 -18.75
N ASP A 35 6.67 3.18 -18.55
CA ASP A 35 6.09 2.87 -17.24
C ASP A 35 6.36 3.97 -16.17
N SER A 36 6.47 5.24 -16.62
CA SER A 36 6.83 6.37 -15.75
C SER A 36 5.61 7.06 -15.13
N ASP A 37 4.47 6.94 -15.78
CA ASP A 37 3.24 7.58 -15.36
C ASP A 37 2.33 6.59 -14.63
N ILE A 38 1.65 7.08 -13.58
CA ILE A 38 0.77 6.27 -12.76
C ILE A 38 -0.61 6.89 -12.74
N LYS A 39 -1.63 6.05 -12.90
CA LYS A 39 -3.01 6.40 -12.57
C LYS A 39 -3.51 5.51 -11.46
N ILE A 40 -4.24 6.12 -10.53
CA ILE A 40 -5.00 5.38 -9.52
C ILE A 40 -6.33 4.99 -10.15
N ALA A 41 -6.69 3.71 -10.03
CA ALA A 41 -7.99 3.16 -10.40
C ALA A 41 -8.78 2.79 -9.14
N ASP A 42 -10.09 2.58 -9.31
CA ASP A 42 -11.01 2.13 -8.25
C ASP A 42 -11.15 3.10 -7.07
N PHE A 43 -11.89 4.16 -7.29
CA PHE A 43 -12.30 5.11 -6.24
C PHE A 43 -13.57 4.67 -5.47
N GLY A 44 -13.86 3.37 -5.42
CA GLY A 44 -15.07 2.83 -4.82
C GLY A 44 -15.24 3.13 -3.32
N PHE A 45 -14.14 3.30 -2.62
CA PHE A 45 -14.11 3.68 -1.20
C PHE A 45 -13.65 5.12 -0.97
N ALA A 46 -13.31 5.85 -2.04
CA ALA A 46 -12.83 7.23 -1.93
C ALA A 46 -13.88 8.15 -1.31
N LYS A 47 -13.47 8.93 -0.35
CA LYS A 47 -14.29 9.93 0.33
C LYS A 47 -13.58 11.26 0.38
N ARG A 48 -14.33 12.32 0.10
CA ARG A 48 -13.82 13.67 0.23
C ARG A 48 -13.57 14.01 1.70
N CYS A 49 -12.38 14.52 1.97
CA CYS A 49 -11.94 14.89 3.30
C CYS A 49 -11.72 16.41 3.35
N ASP A 50 -12.75 17.15 3.76
CA ASP A 50 -12.72 18.61 3.82
C ASP A 50 -12.19 19.16 5.16
N LYS A 51 -12.09 18.29 6.19
CA LYS A 51 -11.65 18.66 7.53
C LYS A 51 -10.81 17.54 8.15
N PRO A 52 -9.82 17.86 8.99
CA PRO A 52 -9.09 16.86 9.75
C PRO A 52 -10.04 15.97 10.59
N ASN A 53 -9.72 14.68 10.66
CA ASN A 53 -10.46 13.69 11.46
C ASN A 53 -11.98 13.66 11.20
N SER A 54 -12.41 13.83 9.94
CA SER A 54 -13.82 13.88 9.56
C SER A 54 -14.40 12.54 9.12
N LEU A 55 -13.59 11.52 8.90
CA LEU A 55 -14.00 10.21 8.40
C LEU A 55 -14.03 9.17 9.53
N THR A 56 -15.03 8.28 9.50
CA THR A 56 -15.25 7.25 10.54
C THR A 56 -15.53 5.86 9.98
N THR A 57 -15.62 5.70 8.65
CA THR A 57 -15.94 4.42 8.03
C THR A 57 -14.73 3.49 8.06
N GLN A 58 -14.86 2.32 8.67
CA GLN A 58 -13.82 1.29 8.65
C GLN A 58 -13.90 0.50 7.33
N CYS A 59 -13.04 0.79 6.38
CA CYS A 59 -12.93 0.10 5.09
C CYS A 59 -11.48 -0.02 4.65
N GLY A 60 -11.22 -0.88 3.67
CA GLY A 60 -9.91 -1.11 3.07
C GLY A 60 -9.37 -2.53 3.31
N THR A 61 -8.32 -2.89 2.59
CA THR A 61 -7.67 -4.20 2.70
C THR A 61 -6.74 -4.24 3.92
N PRO A 62 -6.91 -5.25 4.81
CA PRO A 62 -6.26 -5.30 6.13
C PRO A 62 -4.75 -5.00 6.17
N GLY A 63 -4.00 -5.37 5.13
CA GLY A 63 -2.55 -5.17 5.09
C GLY A 63 -2.10 -3.74 4.81
N TYR A 64 -2.99 -2.87 4.33
CA TYR A 64 -2.71 -1.49 3.92
C TYR A 64 -3.37 -0.45 4.82
N VAL A 65 -4.36 -0.86 5.60
CA VAL A 65 -5.18 0.03 6.46
C VAL A 65 -4.36 0.58 7.61
N ALA A 66 -4.52 1.88 7.88
CA ALA A 66 -3.85 2.57 8.97
C ALA A 66 -4.38 2.15 10.36
N PRO A 67 -3.55 2.26 11.42
CA PRO A 67 -3.93 1.89 12.79
C PRO A 67 -5.23 2.54 13.27
N GLU A 68 -5.41 3.84 13.03
CA GLU A 68 -6.59 4.60 13.43
C GLU A 68 -7.88 4.08 12.80
N ILE A 69 -7.84 3.58 11.56
CA ILE A 69 -9.00 2.96 10.91
C ILE A 69 -9.34 1.62 11.59
N LEU A 70 -8.32 0.81 11.94
CA LEU A 70 -8.52 -0.46 12.67
C LEU A 70 -9.04 -0.25 14.09
N GLU A 71 -8.78 0.91 14.68
CA GLU A 71 -9.25 1.29 16.02
C GLU A 71 -10.65 1.93 15.98
N GLY A 72 -11.16 2.27 14.80
CA GLY A 72 -12.44 2.95 14.62
C GLY A 72 -12.41 4.40 15.12
N THR A 73 -11.22 5.00 15.21
CA THR A 73 -11.09 6.42 15.55
C THR A 73 -11.29 7.28 14.30
N PRO A 74 -11.77 8.52 14.43
CA PRO A 74 -11.87 9.44 13.29
C PRO A 74 -10.52 9.65 12.62
N TYR A 75 -10.51 9.68 11.29
CA TYR A 75 -9.30 9.76 10.48
C TYR A 75 -9.43 10.77 9.32
N ASP A 76 -8.34 11.03 8.62
CA ASP A 76 -8.25 11.93 7.48
C ASP A 76 -7.23 11.42 6.43
N THR A 77 -6.78 12.27 5.51
CA THR A 77 -5.83 11.96 4.43
C THR A 77 -4.50 11.38 4.92
N ARG A 78 -4.15 11.53 6.19
CA ARG A 78 -2.94 10.90 6.77
C ARG A 78 -3.03 9.38 6.83
N ALA A 79 -4.24 8.81 6.73
CA ALA A 79 -4.41 7.36 6.60
C ALA A 79 -3.85 6.85 5.27
N ASP A 80 -3.98 7.61 4.18
CA ASP A 80 -3.41 7.26 2.87
C ASP A 80 -1.89 7.30 2.88
N MET A 81 -1.30 8.19 3.69
CA MET A 81 0.15 8.25 3.87
C MET A 81 0.72 6.98 4.53
N TRP A 82 -0.05 6.36 5.44
CA TRP A 82 0.29 5.03 5.96
C TRP A 82 0.27 3.98 4.85
N SER A 83 -0.80 3.92 4.06
CA SER A 83 -0.94 2.98 2.95
C SER A 83 0.18 3.16 1.91
N LEU A 84 0.56 4.41 1.62
CA LEU A 84 1.72 4.73 0.79
C LEU A 84 3.01 4.15 1.39
N GLY A 85 3.22 4.28 2.71
CA GLY A 85 4.36 3.69 3.40
C GLY A 85 4.43 2.18 3.23
N VAL A 86 3.29 1.49 3.31
CA VAL A 86 3.19 0.04 3.05
C VAL A 86 3.57 -0.28 1.60
N ILE A 87 3.07 0.50 0.63
CA ILE A 87 3.37 0.30 -0.79
C ILE A 87 4.87 0.50 -1.07
N VAL A 88 5.46 1.59 -0.58
CA VAL A 88 6.90 1.85 -0.77
C VAL A 88 7.75 0.75 -0.12
N TYR A 89 7.35 0.27 1.06
CA TYR A 89 8.01 -0.86 1.70
C TYR A 89 7.97 -2.12 0.81
N ILE A 90 6.81 -2.46 0.24
CA ILE A 90 6.66 -3.63 -0.64
C ILE A 90 7.49 -3.47 -1.92
N LEU A 91 7.51 -2.29 -2.52
CA LEU A 91 8.23 -2.04 -3.77
C LEU A 91 9.75 -2.17 -3.58
N LEU A 92 10.29 -1.71 -2.45
CA LEU A 92 11.72 -1.75 -2.16
C LEU A 92 12.15 -3.07 -1.54
N GLY A 93 11.38 -3.62 -0.60
CA GLY A 93 11.72 -4.86 0.12
C GLY A 93 11.26 -6.14 -0.59
N GLY A 94 10.25 -6.03 -1.47
CA GLY A 94 9.67 -7.18 -2.18
C GLY A 94 8.64 -7.99 -1.39
N TYR A 95 8.31 -7.59 -0.16
CA TYR A 95 7.34 -8.25 0.73
C TYR A 95 6.66 -7.19 1.61
N PRO A 96 5.44 -7.47 2.15
CA PRO A 96 4.74 -6.51 3.01
C PRO A 96 5.39 -6.37 4.39
N PRO A 97 5.31 -5.16 5.01
CA PRO A 97 5.85 -4.91 6.35
C PRO A 97 5.08 -5.68 7.44
N PHE A 98 3.80 -5.91 7.22
CA PHE A 98 2.92 -6.61 8.17
C PHE A 98 2.41 -7.89 7.53
N ILE A 99 2.85 -9.05 8.03
CA ILE A 99 2.46 -10.38 7.57
C ILE A 99 2.12 -11.23 8.77
N GLU A 100 0.88 -11.79 8.79
CA GLU A 100 0.47 -12.81 9.73
C GLU A 100 -0.59 -13.72 9.08
N GLN A 101 -0.67 -14.97 9.55
CA GLN A 101 -1.72 -15.89 9.13
C GLN A 101 -3.04 -15.57 9.83
N ASN A 102 -2.95 -15.13 11.08
CA ASN A 102 -4.07 -14.76 11.92
C ASN A 102 -4.34 -13.25 11.80
N GLN A 103 -5.54 -12.88 11.42
CA GLN A 103 -5.95 -11.47 11.26
C GLN A 103 -5.82 -10.68 12.57
N ARG A 104 -6.08 -11.30 13.72
CA ARG A 104 -5.96 -10.61 15.02
C ARG A 104 -4.52 -10.22 15.31
N GLU A 105 -3.56 -11.11 15.01
CA GLU A 105 -2.13 -10.83 15.16
C GLU A 105 -1.65 -9.79 14.14
N LEU A 106 -2.14 -9.85 12.90
CA LEU A 106 -1.88 -8.84 11.89
C LEU A 106 -2.28 -7.45 12.40
N PHE A 107 -3.51 -7.31 12.90
CA PHE A 107 -4.02 -6.05 13.44
C PHE A 107 -3.23 -5.58 14.67
N ARG A 108 -2.80 -6.50 15.53
CA ARG A 108 -1.93 -6.18 16.67
C ARG A 108 -0.60 -5.57 16.22
N LYS A 109 0.05 -6.16 15.21
CA LYS A 109 1.31 -5.65 14.65
C LYS A 109 1.12 -4.26 14.02
N ILE A 110 0.05 -4.06 13.24
CA ILE A 110 -0.26 -2.77 12.62
C ILE A 110 -0.46 -1.69 13.68
N ARG A 111 -1.30 -1.92 14.69
CA ARG A 111 -1.55 -0.96 15.78
C ARG A 111 -0.29 -0.58 16.56
N LYS A 112 0.68 -1.49 16.64
CA LYS A 112 1.96 -1.23 17.31
C LYS A 112 3.02 -0.67 16.37
N GLY A 113 2.77 -0.60 15.05
CA GLY A 113 3.79 -0.26 14.06
C GLY A 113 4.97 -1.23 14.09
N GLN A 114 4.70 -2.53 14.36
CA GLN A 114 5.74 -3.53 14.56
C GLN A 114 6.10 -4.21 13.25
N TYR A 115 7.12 -3.71 12.58
CA TYR A 115 7.73 -4.26 11.38
C TYR A 115 9.26 -4.16 11.47
N GLU A 116 9.98 -4.83 10.58
CA GLU A 116 11.44 -4.89 10.59
C GLU A 116 12.00 -4.75 9.18
N PHE A 117 13.17 -4.14 9.06
CA PHE A 117 13.97 -4.11 7.84
C PHE A 117 14.98 -5.26 7.88
N HIS A 118 14.62 -6.43 7.34
CA HIS A 118 15.50 -7.59 7.34
C HIS A 118 16.73 -7.35 6.47
N GLU A 119 17.92 -7.56 7.01
CA GLU A 119 19.20 -7.25 6.36
C GLU A 119 19.34 -7.88 4.97
N GLU A 120 18.84 -9.11 4.79
CA GLU A 120 18.86 -9.84 3.51
C GLU A 120 18.26 -9.03 2.34
N TYR A 121 17.20 -8.25 2.57
CA TYR A 121 16.49 -7.48 1.55
C TYR A 121 16.75 -5.97 1.65
N TRP A 122 17.16 -5.50 2.84
CA TRP A 122 17.27 -4.08 3.14
C TRP A 122 18.71 -3.60 3.29
N GLY A 123 19.70 -4.51 3.28
CA GLY A 123 21.10 -4.16 3.44
C GLY A 123 21.62 -3.17 2.39
N GLN A 124 21.13 -3.30 1.14
CA GLN A 124 21.50 -2.43 0.03
C GLN A 124 20.58 -1.20 -0.12
N ILE A 125 19.47 -1.13 0.61
CA ILE A 125 18.54 0.01 0.54
C ILE A 125 19.08 1.18 1.36
N SER A 126 19.05 2.38 0.77
CA SER A 126 19.59 3.58 1.41
C SER A 126 18.86 3.89 2.73
N GLN A 127 19.60 4.48 3.67
CA GLN A 127 19.04 4.91 4.95
C GLN A 127 17.94 5.97 4.77
N ASP A 128 18.06 6.85 3.77
CA ASP A 128 17.04 7.86 3.46
C ASP A 128 15.70 7.22 3.09
N ALA A 129 15.72 6.09 2.33
CA ALA A 129 14.51 5.33 2.00
C ALA A 129 13.87 4.71 3.26
N LYS A 130 14.68 4.11 4.13
CA LYS A 130 14.22 3.52 5.40
C LYS A 130 13.61 4.59 6.32
N VAL A 131 14.20 5.78 6.38
CA VAL A 131 13.70 6.92 7.16
C VAL A 131 12.37 7.41 6.59
N LEU A 132 12.22 7.55 5.26
CA LEU A 132 10.95 7.91 4.63
C LEU A 132 9.85 6.91 5.02
N ILE A 133 10.10 5.61 4.85
CA ILE A 133 9.13 4.56 5.20
C ILE A 133 8.74 4.64 6.68
N SER A 134 9.72 4.79 7.57
CA SER A 134 9.45 4.89 9.01
C SER A 134 8.62 6.12 9.38
N SER A 135 8.82 7.23 8.68
CA SER A 135 8.03 8.45 8.86
C SER A 135 6.59 8.30 8.36
N LEU A 136 6.39 7.55 7.27
CA LEU A 136 5.07 7.20 6.73
C LEU A 136 4.36 6.16 7.61
N LEU A 137 5.08 5.13 8.10
CA LEU A 137 4.55 4.08 8.98
C LEU A 137 4.59 4.48 10.47
N THR A 138 4.38 5.76 10.75
CA THR A 138 4.24 6.27 12.12
C THR A 138 2.82 6.06 12.62
N VAL A 139 2.66 5.35 13.73
CA VAL A 139 1.35 4.97 14.30
C VAL A 139 0.50 6.19 14.62
N ASN A 140 1.09 7.20 15.29
CA ASN A 140 0.38 8.45 15.60
C ASN A 140 0.18 9.28 14.32
N PRO A 141 -1.05 9.49 13.82
CA PRO A 141 -1.30 10.21 12.58
C PRO A 141 -0.84 11.69 12.65
N ASN A 142 -0.83 12.31 13.83
CA ASN A 142 -0.36 13.69 13.99
C ASN A 142 1.17 13.85 13.91
N LYS A 143 1.92 12.73 13.98
CA LYS A 143 3.38 12.70 13.82
C LYS A 143 3.79 12.02 12.51
N ARG A 144 2.83 11.48 11.76
CA ARG A 144 3.05 10.84 10.48
C ARG A 144 3.34 11.90 9.43
N LEU A 145 4.29 11.61 8.55
CA LEU A 145 4.66 12.48 7.44
C LEU A 145 3.44 12.80 6.56
N THR A 146 3.23 14.08 6.27
CA THR A 146 2.16 14.54 5.38
C THR A 146 2.56 14.43 3.91
N SER A 147 1.60 14.60 2.98
CA SER A 147 1.88 14.64 1.55
C SER A 147 2.82 15.79 1.18
N GLU A 148 2.59 16.98 1.72
CA GLU A 148 3.40 18.17 1.47
C GLU A 148 4.85 17.99 1.97
N GLU A 149 5.02 17.48 3.19
CA GLU A 149 6.33 17.18 3.76
C GLU A 149 7.05 16.08 2.96
N SER A 150 6.32 15.09 2.45
CA SER A 150 6.87 14.01 1.64
C SER A 150 7.45 14.50 0.32
N LEU A 151 6.83 15.50 -0.32
CA LEU A 151 7.33 16.11 -1.56
C LEU A 151 8.71 16.77 -1.38
N THR A 152 9.05 17.20 -0.17
CA THR A 152 10.36 17.79 0.16
C THR A 152 11.36 16.77 0.69
N ASN A 153 10.99 15.49 0.78
CA ASN A 153 11.85 14.45 1.32
C ASN A 153 13.09 14.20 0.45
N LYS A 154 14.25 14.06 1.07
CA LYS A 154 15.53 13.88 0.39
C LYS A 154 15.59 12.66 -0.52
N TRP A 155 14.92 11.56 -0.13
CA TRP A 155 14.91 10.35 -0.94
C TRP A 155 14.06 10.51 -2.20
N ILE A 156 12.91 11.20 -2.10
CA ILE A 156 12.01 11.47 -3.23
C ILE A 156 12.67 12.42 -4.23
N ASN A 157 13.40 13.42 -3.75
CA ASN A 157 14.09 14.40 -4.58
C ASN A 157 15.51 13.99 -5.00
N LYS A 158 15.88 12.73 -4.78
CA LYS A 158 17.20 12.21 -5.16
C LYS A 158 17.29 12.06 -6.68
N ASP A 159 18.47 12.33 -7.22
CA ASP A 159 18.72 12.15 -8.64
C ASP A 159 18.39 10.73 -9.10
N SER A 160 17.63 10.64 -10.19
CA SER A 160 17.21 9.37 -10.80
C SER A 160 18.39 8.47 -11.19
N ALA A 161 19.53 9.05 -11.60
CA ALA A 161 20.73 8.31 -11.93
C ALA A 161 21.34 7.60 -10.71
N ALA A 162 21.33 8.25 -9.53
CA ALA A 162 21.79 7.65 -8.28
C ALA A 162 20.88 6.52 -7.77
N LEU A 163 19.58 6.60 -8.08
CA LEU A 163 18.61 5.53 -7.78
C LEU A 163 18.74 4.36 -8.77
N ALA A 164 19.03 4.65 -10.03
CA ALA A 164 19.22 3.65 -11.09
C ALA A 164 20.46 2.77 -10.89
N ALA A 165 21.45 3.26 -10.18
CA ALA A 165 22.69 2.52 -9.88
C ALA A 165 22.51 1.44 -8.79
N GLN A 166 21.34 1.39 -8.13
CA GLN A 166 21.09 0.48 -7.01
C GLN A 166 20.61 -0.89 -7.53
N ASP A 167 21.34 -1.96 -7.24
CA ASP A 167 20.94 -3.32 -7.62
C ASP A 167 19.86 -3.83 -6.66
N LEU A 168 18.66 -4.00 -7.15
CA LEU A 168 17.50 -4.55 -6.44
C LEU A 168 17.14 -5.97 -6.90
N GLY A 169 18.07 -6.71 -7.51
CA GLY A 169 17.81 -8.02 -8.11
C GLY A 169 17.18 -9.02 -7.15
N VAL A 170 17.68 -9.12 -5.91
CA VAL A 170 17.12 -10.01 -4.87
C VAL A 170 15.70 -9.59 -4.50
N ASN A 171 15.47 -8.29 -4.32
CA ASN A 171 14.17 -7.74 -3.95
C ASN A 171 13.15 -7.91 -5.07
N LEU A 172 13.58 -7.79 -6.32
CA LEU A 172 12.73 -8.03 -7.48
C LEU A 172 12.26 -9.50 -7.58
N VAL A 173 13.14 -10.46 -7.27
CA VAL A 173 12.76 -11.88 -7.20
C VAL A 173 11.72 -12.11 -6.11
N GLN A 174 11.90 -11.49 -4.94
CA GLN A 174 10.96 -11.59 -3.83
C GLN A 174 9.62 -10.93 -4.17
N PHE A 175 9.64 -9.77 -4.81
CA PHE A 175 8.45 -9.08 -5.29
C PHE A 175 7.67 -9.90 -6.33
N LYS A 176 8.35 -10.58 -7.26
CA LYS A 176 7.72 -11.50 -8.22
C LYS A 176 7.02 -12.67 -7.50
N LYS A 177 7.67 -13.27 -6.49
CA LYS A 177 7.07 -14.34 -5.67
C LYS A 177 5.83 -13.84 -4.90
N PHE A 178 5.92 -12.66 -4.29
CA PHE A 178 4.80 -12.04 -3.59
C PHE A 178 3.62 -11.80 -4.53
N ASN A 179 3.85 -11.21 -5.70
CA ASN A 179 2.81 -10.96 -6.70
C ASN A 179 2.18 -12.23 -7.26
N ALA A 180 2.98 -13.26 -7.54
CA ALA A 180 2.47 -14.57 -7.98
C ALA A 180 1.53 -15.20 -6.93
N LYS A 181 1.96 -15.21 -5.66
CA LYS A 181 1.14 -15.72 -4.54
C LYS A 181 -0.16 -14.93 -4.36
N ARG A 182 -0.12 -13.60 -4.53
CA ARG A 182 -1.28 -12.71 -4.44
C ARG A 182 -2.27 -12.98 -5.57
N LYS A 183 -1.81 -13.02 -6.83
CA LYS A 183 -2.63 -13.33 -8.00
C LYS A 183 -3.27 -14.72 -7.88
N PHE A 184 -2.52 -15.72 -7.42
CA PHE A 184 -3.06 -17.06 -7.18
C PHE A 184 -4.17 -17.07 -6.13
N LYS A 185 -3.98 -16.39 -4.99
CA LYS A 185 -5.03 -16.26 -3.97
C LYS A 185 -6.28 -15.55 -4.49
N GLY A 186 -6.12 -14.53 -5.32
CA GLY A 186 -7.23 -13.82 -5.98
C GLY A 186 -8.02 -14.74 -6.91
N ALA A 187 -7.34 -15.49 -7.76
CA ALA A 187 -7.96 -16.47 -8.66
C ALA A 187 -8.73 -17.55 -7.90
N VAL A 188 -8.14 -18.12 -6.83
CA VAL A 188 -8.81 -19.11 -5.98
C VAL A 188 -10.07 -18.55 -5.33
N LYS A 189 -10.02 -17.32 -4.80
CA LYS A 189 -11.21 -16.65 -4.23
C LYS A 189 -12.30 -16.43 -5.27
N ALA A 190 -11.94 -16.03 -6.50
CA ALA A 190 -12.90 -15.83 -7.59
C ALA A 190 -13.59 -17.14 -7.97
N VAL A 191 -12.86 -18.25 -8.07
CA VAL A 191 -13.43 -19.59 -8.35
C VAL A 191 -14.37 -20.04 -7.22
N ILE A 192 -13.97 -19.86 -5.95
CA ILE A 192 -14.84 -20.19 -4.81
C ILE A 192 -16.12 -19.37 -4.82
N ALA A 193 -16.03 -18.06 -5.09
CA ALA A 193 -17.18 -17.18 -5.17
C ALA A 193 -18.11 -17.59 -6.33
N SER A 194 -17.57 -17.90 -7.52
CA SER A 194 -18.33 -18.38 -8.67
C SER A 194 -19.08 -19.67 -8.36
N ASN A 195 -18.40 -20.66 -7.78
CA ASN A 195 -19.01 -21.93 -7.40
C ASN A 195 -20.14 -21.73 -6.37
N LYS A 196 -19.94 -20.84 -5.40
CA LYS A 196 -20.96 -20.51 -4.40
C LYS A 196 -22.18 -19.84 -5.02
N MET A 197 -22.01 -18.98 -6.00
CA MET A 197 -23.13 -18.35 -6.73
C MET A 197 -23.91 -19.37 -7.56
N THR A 198 -23.20 -20.31 -8.22
CA THR A 198 -23.84 -21.38 -9.01
C THR A 198 -24.70 -22.28 -8.10
N SER A 199 -24.16 -22.70 -6.95
CA SER A 199 -24.89 -23.55 -6.00
C SER A 199 -26.12 -22.85 -5.39
N LEU A 200 -26.05 -21.54 -5.16
CA LEU A 200 -27.20 -20.76 -4.72
C LEU A 200 -28.29 -20.66 -5.81
N GLY A 201 -27.88 -20.50 -7.07
CA GLY A 201 -28.81 -20.46 -8.21
C GLY A 201 -29.53 -21.80 -8.45
N GLU A 202 -28.85 -22.93 -8.24
CA GLU A 202 -29.44 -24.26 -8.33
C GLU A 202 -30.45 -24.54 -7.21
N ASN A 203 -30.12 -24.16 -5.96
CA ASN A 203 -31.07 -24.27 -4.84
C ASN A 203 -32.32 -23.39 -4.99
N PHE A 204 -32.19 -22.24 -5.64
CA PHE A 204 -33.32 -21.35 -5.92
C PHE A 204 -34.26 -21.97 -6.97
N LYS A 205 -33.72 -22.68 -7.98
CA LYS A 205 -34.50 -23.37 -9.01
C LYS A 205 -35.19 -24.63 -8.51
N GLN A 206 -34.71 -25.28 -7.45
CA GLN A 206 -35.35 -26.47 -6.85
C GLN A 206 -36.51 -26.13 -5.90
N ASN A 207 -36.60 -24.87 -5.46
CA ASN A 207 -37.66 -24.40 -4.53
C ASN A 207 -38.75 -23.57 -5.21
N LEU A 208 -38.79 -23.51 -6.55
CA LEU A 208 -39.85 -22.99 -7.40
C LEU A 208 -40.59 -24.10 -8.09
#